data_5d280ee5e71d660b21f97f59d82bec73
#
_entry.id   5d280ee5e71d660b21f97f59d82bec73
#
_cell.length_a   1.000
_cell.length_b   1.000
_cell.length_c   1.000
_cell.angle_alpha   90.00
_cell.angle_beta   90.00
_cell.angle_gamma   90.00
#
_symmetry.space_group_name_H-M   'P 1'
#
loop_
_entity.id
_entity.type
_entity.pdbx_description
1 polymer ?
#
loop_
_entity_poly.entity_id
_entity_poly.type
_entity_poly.pdbx_seq_one_letter_code
_entity_poly.pdbx_strand_id
1 'polypeptide(L)'
;MSSSKAQQDEWSGKIGVILAVAGSAVGLGNFLRFPGLAAQYGGGAFMVAYGLMLVLVGVPVAWAEWSIGRRGGQMGAHCAPGVFWYLTKGSRLWKFLGVLAVFGGPFPALFFLLGGA
;
A
#
# COMPACT_ATOMS: atom_id res chain seq x y z
N MET A 1 33.03 20.86 8.80
CA MET A 1 32.45 19.60 8.25
C MET A 1 30.95 19.74 8.36
N SER A 2 30.32 20.07 7.25
CA SER A 2 28.86 20.26 7.16
C SER A 2 28.20 18.91 7.24
N SER A 3 27.49 18.61 8.34
CA SER A 3 26.56 17.49 8.41
C SER A 3 25.47 17.73 7.36
N SER A 4 25.55 17.03 6.25
CA SER A 4 24.44 16.84 5.34
C SER A 4 23.33 16.14 6.14
N LYS A 5 22.44 16.93 6.74
CA LYS A 5 21.13 16.43 7.18
C LYS A 5 20.48 15.88 5.92
N ALA A 6 20.38 14.56 5.85
CA ALA A 6 19.54 13.91 4.85
C ALA A 6 18.20 14.65 4.88
N GLN A 7 17.89 15.33 3.81
CA GLN A 7 16.64 16.06 3.63
C GLN A 7 15.56 15.00 3.71
N GLN A 8 14.89 14.96 4.85
CA GLN A 8 13.69 14.15 4.99
C GLN A 8 12.68 14.78 4.03
N ASP A 9 12.27 14.04 3.03
CA ASP A 9 11.18 14.42 2.14
C ASP A 9 9.90 14.51 2.96
N GLU A 10 9.72 15.66 3.61
CA GLU A 10 8.47 15.98 4.29
C GLU A 10 7.47 16.47 3.24
N TRP A 11 6.36 15.77 3.15
CA TRP A 11 5.26 16.15 2.28
C TRP A 11 4.78 17.54 2.66
N SER A 12 4.85 18.49 1.74
CA SER A 12 4.58 19.92 1.97
C SER A 12 3.11 20.25 2.24
N GLY A 13 2.24 19.27 2.48
CA GLY A 13 0.85 19.50 2.85
C GLY A 13 -0.05 18.27 2.74
N LYS A 14 -1.22 18.34 3.37
CA LYS A 14 -2.23 17.28 3.35
C LYS A 14 -2.66 16.88 1.94
N ILE A 15 -2.76 17.85 1.02
CA ILE A 15 -3.14 17.62 -0.38
C ILE A 15 -2.06 16.83 -1.11
N GLY A 16 -0.78 17.11 -0.88
CA GLY A 16 0.34 16.37 -1.47
C GLY A 16 0.30 14.88 -1.09
N VAL A 17 0.05 14.57 0.19
CA VAL A 17 -0.11 13.20 0.67
C VAL A 17 -1.30 12.52 0.01
N ILE A 18 -2.45 13.18 -0.07
CA ILE A 18 -3.66 12.62 -0.69
C ILE A 18 -3.42 12.31 -2.16
N LEU A 19 -2.83 13.24 -2.91
CA LEU A 19 -2.53 13.05 -4.33
C LEU A 19 -1.50 11.93 -4.57
N ALA A 20 -0.49 11.84 -3.72
CA ALA A 20 0.51 10.78 -3.82
C ALA A 20 -0.10 9.40 -3.56
N VAL A 21 -0.93 9.28 -2.54
CA VAL A 21 -1.63 8.02 -2.22
C VAL A 21 -2.62 7.66 -3.33
N ALA A 22 -3.40 8.63 -3.81
CA ALA A 22 -4.32 8.41 -4.92
C ALA A 22 -3.58 7.98 -6.19
N GLY A 23 -2.48 8.65 -6.55
CA GLY A 23 -1.65 8.31 -7.70
C GLY A 23 -1.02 6.92 -7.59
N SER A 24 -0.57 6.54 -6.41
CA SER A 24 -0.04 5.20 -6.13
C SER A 24 -1.11 4.11 -6.20
N ALA A 25 -2.36 4.43 -5.83
CA ALA A 25 -3.48 3.49 -5.86
C ALA A 25 -4.02 3.26 -7.28
N VAL A 26 -3.85 4.23 -8.19
CA VAL A 26 -4.30 4.12 -9.59
C VAL A 26 -3.31 3.26 -10.37
N GLY A 27 -3.64 1.98 -10.51
CA GLY A 27 -2.84 1.02 -11.29
C GLY A 27 -3.55 0.53 -12.54
N LEU A 28 -2.81 -0.20 -13.35
CA LEU A 28 -3.31 -0.79 -14.61
C LEU A 28 -4.55 -1.67 -14.38
N GLY A 29 -4.62 -2.37 -13.25
CA GLY A 29 -5.76 -3.18 -12.85
C GLY A 29 -7.07 -2.39 -12.73
N ASN A 30 -6.99 -1.14 -12.26
CA ASN A 30 -8.16 -0.29 -12.10
C ASN A 30 -8.77 0.09 -13.45
N PHE A 31 -7.94 0.25 -14.48
CA PHE A 31 -8.39 0.61 -15.82
C PHE A 31 -8.78 -0.58 -16.68
N LEU A 32 -8.07 -1.68 -16.58
CA LEU A 32 -8.27 -2.83 -17.49
C LEU A 32 -9.13 -3.91 -16.84
N ARG A 33 -8.82 -4.29 -15.61
CA ARG A 33 -9.44 -5.44 -14.97
C ARG A 33 -10.76 -5.11 -14.30
N PHE A 34 -10.83 -3.98 -13.61
CA PHE A 34 -12.03 -3.60 -12.86
C PHE A 34 -13.27 -3.38 -13.77
N PRO A 35 -13.18 -2.61 -14.88
CA PRO A 35 -14.31 -2.46 -15.80
C PRO A 35 -14.73 -3.78 -16.46
N GLY A 36 -13.77 -4.63 -16.79
CA GLY A 36 -14.03 -5.95 -17.36
C GLY A 36 -14.82 -6.85 -16.40
N LEU A 37 -14.41 -6.90 -15.13
CA LEU A 37 -15.14 -7.64 -14.09
C LEU A 37 -16.53 -7.06 -13.84
N ALA A 38 -16.66 -5.75 -13.79
CA ALA A 38 -17.95 -5.10 -13.61
C ALA A 38 -18.92 -5.46 -14.74
N ALA A 39 -18.45 -5.50 -15.99
CA ALA A 39 -19.26 -5.90 -17.13
C ALA A 39 -19.68 -7.37 -17.06
N GLN A 40 -18.78 -8.27 -16.64
CA GLN A 40 -19.04 -9.71 -16.54
C GLN A 40 -20.01 -10.08 -15.43
N TYR A 41 -19.96 -9.37 -14.30
CA TYR A 41 -20.76 -9.69 -13.09
C TYR A 41 -21.98 -8.80 -12.90
N GLY A 42 -22.60 -8.33 -13.98
CA GLY A 42 -23.87 -7.62 -13.94
C GLY A 42 -23.79 -6.15 -13.56
N GLY A 43 -22.65 -5.50 -13.79
CA GLY A 43 -22.46 -4.04 -13.67
C GLY A 43 -22.87 -3.46 -12.33
N GLY A 44 -24.15 -3.09 -12.20
CA GLY A 44 -24.67 -2.43 -11.02
C GLY A 44 -24.62 -3.30 -9.74
N ALA A 45 -24.95 -4.58 -9.82
CA ALA A 45 -24.89 -5.50 -8.69
C ALA A 45 -23.44 -5.68 -8.18
N PHE A 46 -22.49 -5.79 -9.10
CA PHE A 46 -21.06 -5.83 -8.77
C PHE A 46 -20.61 -4.56 -8.05
N MET A 47 -21.03 -3.38 -8.52
CA MET A 47 -20.66 -2.09 -7.92
C MET A 47 -21.20 -1.94 -6.49
N VAL A 48 -22.42 -2.39 -6.23
CA VAL A 48 -22.99 -2.36 -4.87
C VAL A 48 -22.22 -3.30 -3.94
N ALA A 49 -21.98 -4.53 -4.35
CA ALA A 49 -21.20 -5.50 -3.57
C ALA A 49 -19.76 -5.00 -3.32
N TYR A 50 -19.13 -4.44 -4.34
CA TYR A 50 -17.79 -3.85 -4.23
C TYR A 50 -17.76 -2.68 -3.25
N GLY A 51 -18.71 -1.74 -3.35
CA GLY A 51 -18.81 -0.60 -2.44
C GLY A 51 -19.02 -1.03 -0.99
N LEU A 52 -19.84 -2.03 -0.77
CA LEU A 52 -20.10 -2.58 0.56
C LEU A 52 -18.83 -3.23 1.15
N MET A 53 -18.10 -4.02 0.37
CA MET A 53 -16.84 -4.63 0.79
C MET A 53 -15.75 -3.59 1.00
N LEU A 54 -15.69 -2.53 0.18
CA LEU A 54 -14.77 -1.41 0.36
C LEU A 54 -14.96 -0.75 1.72
N VAL A 55 -16.20 -0.50 2.13
CA VAL A 55 -16.50 0.13 3.43
C VAL A 55 -16.22 -0.82 4.59
N LEU A 56 -16.70 -2.07 4.50
CA LEU A 56 -16.60 -3.03 5.60
C LEU A 56 -15.18 -3.57 5.83
N VAL A 57 -14.41 -3.77 4.76
CA VAL A 57 -13.09 -4.38 4.83
C VAL A 57 -12.00 -3.40 4.44
N GLY A 58 -12.17 -2.66 3.35
CA GLY A 58 -11.16 -1.75 2.81
C GLY A 58 -10.81 -0.62 3.78
N VAL A 59 -11.82 0.04 4.37
CA VAL A 59 -11.59 1.15 5.31
C VAL A 59 -10.87 0.70 6.58
N PRO A 60 -11.28 -0.38 7.28
CA PRO A 60 -10.54 -0.86 8.45
C PRO A 60 -9.10 -1.29 8.14
N VAL A 61 -8.88 -1.95 7.01
CA VAL A 61 -7.54 -2.36 6.57
C VAL A 61 -6.66 -1.13 6.29
N ALA A 62 -7.20 -0.14 5.56
CA ALA A 62 -6.49 1.10 5.29
C ALA A 62 -6.12 1.85 6.60
N TRP A 63 -6.99 1.89 7.58
CA TRP A 63 -6.69 2.48 8.89
C TRP A 63 -5.57 1.73 9.61
N ALA A 64 -5.57 0.41 9.56
CA ALA A 64 -4.51 -0.40 10.14
C ALA A 64 -3.17 -0.12 9.45
N GLU A 65 -3.12 -0.10 8.12
CA GLU A 65 -1.92 0.21 7.34
C GLU A 65 -1.37 1.61 7.67
N TRP A 66 -2.23 2.61 7.69
CA TRP A 66 -1.83 3.99 7.99
C TRP A 66 -1.34 4.15 9.43
N SER A 67 -1.95 3.46 10.38
CA SER A 67 -1.52 3.45 11.78
C SER A 67 -0.12 2.85 11.94
N ILE A 68 0.14 1.75 11.24
CA ILE A 68 1.45 1.07 11.21
C ILE A 68 2.50 1.97 10.55
N GLY A 69 2.18 2.53 9.38
CA GLY A 69 3.08 3.42 8.65
C GLY A 69 3.43 4.68 9.47
N ARG A 70 2.45 5.29 10.11
CA ARG A 70 2.65 6.48 10.96
C ARG A 70 3.54 6.20 12.17
N ARG A 71 3.33 5.07 12.84
CA ARG A 71 4.20 4.65 13.96
C ARG A 71 5.62 4.35 13.48
N GLY A 72 5.77 3.67 12.35
CA GLY A 72 7.07 3.40 11.75
C GLY A 72 7.83 4.68 11.42
N GLY A 73 7.17 5.65 10.81
CA GLY A 73 7.76 6.97 10.52
C GLY A 73 8.22 7.72 11.77
N GLN A 74 7.45 7.69 12.85
CA GLN A 74 7.83 8.29 14.13
C GLN A 74 9.06 7.63 14.77
N MET A 75 9.29 6.36 14.49
CA MET A 75 10.45 5.59 14.96
C MET A 75 11.65 5.71 14.00
N GLY A 76 11.55 6.50 12.93
CA GLY A 76 12.60 6.68 11.93
C GLY A 76 12.73 5.50 10.95
N ALA A 77 11.75 4.62 10.87
CA ALA A 77 11.73 3.53 9.92
C ALA A 77 11.04 3.96 8.63
N HIS A 78 11.80 4.09 7.55
CA HIS A 78 11.30 4.50 6.23
C HIS A 78 11.00 3.33 5.27
N CYS A 79 11.07 2.10 5.76
CA CYS A 79 10.82 0.90 4.98
C CYS A 79 10.06 -0.17 5.77
N ALA A 80 9.28 -1.01 5.08
CA ALA A 80 8.46 -2.04 5.73
C ALA A 80 9.26 -2.98 6.65
N PRO A 81 10.44 -3.51 6.28
CA PRO A 81 11.25 -4.33 7.17
C PRO A 81 11.67 -3.62 8.47
N GLY A 82 11.97 -2.32 8.37
CA GLY A 82 12.31 -1.48 9.51
C GLY A 82 11.14 -1.27 10.46
N VAL A 83 9.96 -0.98 9.91
CA VAL A 83 8.73 -0.81 10.69
C VAL A 83 8.39 -2.07 11.47
N PHE A 84 8.43 -3.24 10.84
CA PHE A 84 8.17 -4.52 11.50
C PHE A 84 9.23 -4.86 12.56
N TRP A 85 10.49 -4.52 12.30
CA TRP A 85 11.57 -4.68 13.27
C TRP A 85 11.30 -3.89 14.56
N TYR A 86 10.93 -2.62 14.43
CA TYR A 86 10.66 -1.75 15.58
C TYR A 86 9.39 -2.15 16.33
N LEU A 87 8.31 -2.49 15.64
CA LEU A 87 7.05 -2.88 16.27
C LEU A 87 7.15 -4.18 17.06
N THR A 88 8.05 -5.08 16.68
CA THR A 88 8.20 -6.40 17.28
C THR A 88 9.43 -6.56 18.16
N LYS A 89 9.98 -5.43 18.63
CA LYS A 89 11.13 -5.40 19.55
C LYS A 89 12.35 -6.20 19.04
N GLY A 90 12.60 -6.18 17.73
CA GLY A 90 13.79 -6.77 17.14
C GLY A 90 13.70 -8.26 16.79
N SER A 91 12.51 -8.84 16.73
CA SER A 91 12.33 -10.22 16.31
C SER A 91 12.69 -10.42 14.83
N ARG A 92 13.61 -11.33 14.53
CA ARG A 92 14.08 -11.62 13.16
C ARG A 92 12.97 -12.12 12.25
N LEU A 93 12.02 -12.89 12.79
CA LEU A 93 10.92 -13.48 12.03
C LEU A 93 10.02 -12.40 11.40
N TRP A 94 9.69 -11.37 12.16
CA TRP A 94 8.84 -10.27 11.71
C TRP A 94 9.53 -9.35 10.72
N LYS A 95 10.84 -9.21 10.82
CA LYS A 95 11.64 -8.52 9.80
C LYS A 95 11.55 -9.25 8.45
N PHE A 96 11.55 -10.58 8.47
CA PHE A 96 11.40 -11.40 7.26
C PHE A 96 10.03 -11.21 6.61
N LEU A 97 8.96 -11.09 7.40
CA LEU A 97 7.62 -10.77 6.92
C LEU A 97 7.57 -9.38 6.27
N GLY A 98 8.27 -8.40 6.82
CA GLY A 98 8.42 -7.07 6.21
C GLY A 98 9.13 -7.10 4.86
N VAL A 99 10.16 -7.93 4.73
CA VAL A 99 10.84 -8.16 3.44
C VAL A 99 9.90 -8.83 2.44
N LEU A 100 9.18 -9.87 2.87
CA LEU A 100 8.16 -10.53 2.03
C LEU A 100 7.07 -9.56 1.56
N ALA A 101 6.64 -8.63 2.40
CA ALA A 101 5.65 -7.62 2.03
C ALA A 101 6.17 -6.69 0.91
N VAL A 102 7.45 -6.33 0.94
CA VAL A 102 8.08 -5.50 -0.13
C VAL A 102 8.15 -6.27 -1.45
N PHE A 103 8.50 -7.54 -1.41
CA PHE A 103 8.59 -8.36 -2.62
C PHE A 103 7.23 -8.89 -3.10
N GLY A 104 6.28 -9.10 -2.19
CA GLY A 104 4.96 -9.64 -2.48
C GLY A 104 4.09 -8.76 -3.38
N GLY A 105 4.28 -7.44 -3.36
CA GLY A 105 3.58 -6.51 -4.23
C GLY A 105 4.10 -6.49 -5.67
N PRO A 106 5.41 -6.28 -5.90
CA PRO A 106 5.99 -6.21 -7.24
C PRO A 106 5.96 -7.54 -8.01
N PHE A 107 6.08 -8.69 -7.33
CA PHE A 107 6.14 -9.99 -7.99
C PHE A 107 4.86 -10.37 -8.75
N PRO A 108 3.67 -10.31 -8.16
CA PRO A 108 2.42 -10.53 -8.90
C PRO A 108 2.22 -9.51 -10.02
N ALA A 109 2.58 -8.24 -9.80
CA ALA A 109 2.46 -7.21 -10.81
C ALA A 109 3.34 -7.52 -12.02
N LEU A 110 4.60 -7.94 -11.80
CA LEU A 110 5.51 -8.35 -12.85
C LEU A 110 5.01 -9.58 -13.60
N PHE A 111 4.46 -10.57 -12.88
CA PHE A 111 3.89 -11.78 -13.48
C PHE A 111 2.72 -11.44 -14.43
N PHE A 112 1.81 -10.56 -14.01
CA PHE A 112 0.73 -10.08 -14.84
C PHE A 112 1.21 -9.27 -16.06
N LEU A 113 2.27 -8.50 -15.89
CA LEU A 113 2.86 -7.68 -16.98
C LEU A 113 3.55 -8.55 -18.03
N LEU A 114 4.12 -9.69 -17.63
CA LEU A 114 4.79 -10.65 -18.52
C LEU A 114 3.83 -11.63 -19.22
N GLY A 115 2.51 -11.42 -19.07
CA GLY A 115 1.50 -12.22 -19.79
C GLY A 115 1.10 -13.50 -19.07
N GLY A 116 1.30 -13.59 -17.79
CA GLY A 116 0.71 -14.62 -16.94
C GLY A 116 -0.79 -14.39 -16.81
N ALA A 117 -1.54 -14.86 -17.76
CA ALA A 117 -2.99 -14.91 -17.68
C ALA A 117 -3.44 -16.14 -16.90
#